data_85562f6cf2a7b0660d3b5ea3580f923c
#
_entry.id   85562f6cf2a7b0660d3b5ea3580f923c
#
_cell.length_a   1.000
_cell.length_b   1.000
_cell.length_c   1.000
_cell.angle_alpha   90.00
_cell.angle_beta   90.00
_cell.angle_gamma   90.00
#
_symmetry.space_group_name_H-M   'P 1'
#
loop_
_entity.id
_entity.type
_entity.pdbx_description
1 polymer ?
#
loop_
_entity_poly.entity_id
_entity_poly.type
_entity_poly.pdbx_seq_one_letter_code
_entity_poly.pdbx_strand_id
1 'polypeptide(L)'
;KAIRRQRQMCIRDRYKYVIVFNHFKNELTLVEMLSEGEESGLPELEAAIENRNYASYNFSVTGPVTSPITDEEHKANVRKGIAHCMRGDVFQIVLSRRFIQPYAGDDFKVYRALRSINPSPYLFYFDFGGYRIFGSSPETHCKIEDGRAYIDPIAGTTRRTGDTVKDRELTEALLADPKENAEHVMLVDLARNDLSRNCHDVRVVFYKEPQYYSHVIHLVSRVSGMLNEGADKIKTFIDTFPAGTLSGAPKVRAMQLISEIEPHNRGAYGGCIGFIGLNGELNQAITIRTFVSRNNELWFQAGGGIVARSQDEYELQEVNNKLGALKKAIDLAVKLKN
;
A
#
# COMPACT_ATOMS: atom_id res chain seq x y z
N LYS A 1 -10.10 13.86 -22.58
CA LYS A 1 -10.70 12.62 -21.99
C LYS A 1 -9.77 11.94 -20.98
N ALA A 2 -8.43 11.90 -21.19
CA ALA A 2 -7.47 11.33 -20.24
C ALA A 2 -7.40 12.08 -18.89
N ILE A 3 -7.46 13.41 -18.93
CA ILE A 3 -7.44 14.27 -17.73
C ILE A 3 -8.69 14.06 -16.83
N ARG A 4 -9.84 13.74 -17.40
CA ARG A 4 -11.05 13.45 -16.61
C ARG A 4 -10.97 12.11 -15.88
N ARG A 5 -10.32 11.10 -16.47
CA ARG A 5 -10.13 9.79 -15.82
C ARG A 5 -9.09 9.84 -14.67
N GLN A 6 -8.04 10.64 -14.83
CA GLN A 6 -7.08 10.86 -13.74
C GLN A 6 -7.69 11.64 -12.56
N ARG A 7 -8.62 12.55 -12.80
CA ARG A 7 -9.32 13.28 -11.71
C ARG A 7 -10.20 12.38 -10.83
N GLN A 8 -10.68 11.25 -11.34
CA GLN A 8 -11.47 10.29 -10.56
C GLN A 8 -10.62 9.43 -9.60
N MET A 9 -9.29 9.43 -9.75
CA MET A 9 -8.37 8.68 -8.88
C MET A 9 -7.87 9.49 -7.66
N CYS A 10 -8.14 10.79 -7.61
CA CYS A 10 -7.79 11.67 -6.49
C CYS A 10 -9.07 12.03 -5.72
N ILE A 11 -9.76 11.01 -5.17
CA ILE A 11 -10.96 11.21 -4.35
C ILE A 11 -10.53 11.64 -2.96
N ARG A 12 -11.16 12.73 -2.48
CA ARG A 12 -11.03 13.23 -1.12
C ARG A 12 -12.42 13.46 -0.57
N ASP A 13 -12.89 12.48 0.18
CA ASP A 13 -14.21 12.54 0.81
C ASP A 13 -14.12 13.27 2.14
N ARG A 14 -15.17 14.00 2.47
CA ARG A 14 -15.42 14.55 3.80
C ARG A 14 -16.61 13.79 4.37
N TYR A 15 -16.42 13.23 5.55
CA TYR A 15 -17.44 12.43 6.21
C TYR A 15 -18.21 13.29 7.21
N LYS A 16 -19.55 13.24 7.17
CA LYS A 16 -20.41 13.87 8.16
C LYS A 16 -20.25 13.16 9.51
N TYR A 17 -20.19 11.83 9.51
CA TYR A 17 -20.08 11.01 10.70
C TYR A 17 -18.75 10.27 10.72
N VAL A 18 -18.13 10.20 11.90
CA VAL A 18 -16.94 9.39 12.15
C VAL A 18 -17.18 8.54 13.39
N ILE A 19 -16.99 7.22 13.25
CA ILE A 19 -17.08 6.27 14.35
C ILE A 19 -15.65 5.88 14.72
N VAL A 20 -15.24 6.20 15.94
CA VAL A 20 -13.90 5.88 16.45
C VAL A 20 -14.01 4.77 17.48
N PHE A 21 -13.32 3.66 17.25
CA PHE A 21 -13.21 2.59 18.22
C PHE A 21 -11.79 2.54 18.80
N ASN A 22 -11.67 2.83 20.10
CA ASN A 22 -10.43 2.71 20.84
C ASN A 22 -10.28 1.30 21.40
N HIS A 23 -9.50 0.45 20.74
CA HIS A 23 -9.28 -0.94 21.14
C HIS A 23 -8.58 -1.09 22.49
N PHE A 24 -7.79 -0.11 22.91
CA PHE A 24 -7.08 -0.14 24.19
C PHE A 24 -8.02 0.10 25.37
N LYS A 25 -8.97 1.05 25.22
CA LYS A 25 -9.95 1.40 26.25
C LYS A 25 -11.30 0.70 26.09
N ASN A 26 -11.53 0.01 24.96
CA ASN A 26 -12.84 -0.53 24.56
C ASN A 26 -13.93 0.55 24.51
N GLU A 27 -13.58 1.74 24.06
CA GLU A 27 -14.48 2.89 23.94
C GLU A 27 -14.86 3.08 22.47
N LEU A 28 -16.14 3.35 22.22
CA LEU A 28 -16.66 3.77 20.93
C LEU A 28 -17.10 5.22 21.04
N THR A 29 -16.58 6.08 20.17
CA THR A 29 -16.91 7.50 20.11
C THR A 29 -17.58 7.79 18.77
N LEU A 30 -18.75 8.43 18.80
CA LEU A 30 -19.44 8.93 17.64
C LEU A 30 -19.15 10.41 17.49
N VAL A 31 -18.71 10.84 16.31
CA VAL A 31 -18.40 12.23 16.00
C VAL A 31 -19.22 12.65 14.79
N GLU A 32 -19.84 13.81 14.86
CA GLU A 32 -20.59 14.42 13.78
C GLU A 32 -20.04 15.80 13.46
N MET A 33 -19.95 16.13 12.17
CA MET A 33 -19.69 17.47 11.68
C MET A 33 -21.01 18.16 11.37
N LEU A 34 -21.34 19.20 12.16
CA LEU A 34 -22.57 19.99 11.99
C LEU A 34 -22.24 21.37 11.43
N SER A 35 -23.11 21.87 10.56
CA SER A 35 -23.17 23.28 10.20
C SER A 35 -24.04 24.03 11.19
N GLU A 36 -23.89 25.35 11.28
CA GLU A 36 -24.72 26.19 12.15
C GLU A 36 -26.21 26.04 11.79
N GLY A 37 -27.04 25.72 12.79
CA GLY A 37 -28.49 25.51 12.62
C GLY A 37 -28.88 24.10 12.11
N GLU A 38 -27.96 23.18 11.93
CA GLU A 38 -28.23 21.80 11.55
C GLU A 38 -28.55 20.95 12.79
N GLU A 39 -29.60 20.12 12.73
CA GLU A 39 -29.93 19.16 13.79
C GLU A 39 -28.98 17.96 13.77
N SER A 40 -28.69 17.42 14.96
CA SER A 40 -27.83 16.24 15.08
C SER A 40 -28.52 14.97 14.62
N GLY A 41 -27.87 14.20 13.78
CA GLY A 41 -28.27 12.86 13.36
C GLY A 41 -27.57 11.73 14.14
N LEU A 42 -26.92 12.03 15.27
CA LEU A 42 -26.29 10.99 16.12
C LEU A 42 -27.30 9.98 16.67
N PRO A 43 -28.54 10.35 17.08
CA PRO A 43 -29.53 9.36 17.55
C PRO A 43 -29.86 8.30 16.48
N GLU A 44 -30.02 8.71 15.22
CA GLU A 44 -30.30 7.81 14.10
C GLU A 44 -29.09 6.92 13.79
N LEU A 45 -27.86 7.47 13.91
CA LEU A 45 -26.62 6.71 13.74
C LEU A 45 -26.48 5.64 14.84
N GLU A 46 -26.78 6.00 16.09
CA GLU A 46 -26.74 5.06 17.23
C GLU A 46 -27.76 3.94 17.03
N ALA A 47 -28.98 4.26 16.67
CA ALA A 47 -30.01 3.27 16.35
C ALA A 47 -29.61 2.35 15.17
N ALA A 48 -28.92 2.89 14.16
CA ALA A 48 -28.42 2.11 13.03
C ALA A 48 -27.28 1.16 13.45
N ILE A 49 -26.42 1.55 14.38
CA ILE A 49 -25.32 0.70 14.93
C ILE A 49 -25.92 -0.45 15.76
N GLU A 50 -26.95 -0.19 16.55
CA GLU A 50 -27.63 -1.19 17.37
C GLU A 50 -28.49 -2.16 16.55
N ASN A 51 -28.91 -1.74 15.36
CA ASN A 51 -29.75 -2.56 14.48
C ASN A 51 -28.97 -3.75 13.95
N ARG A 52 -29.44 -4.94 14.27
CA ARG A 52 -28.85 -6.23 13.81
C ARG A 52 -29.51 -6.77 12.54
N ASN A 53 -30.50 -6.09 12.00
CA ASN A 53 -31.21 -6.52 10.80
C ASN A 53 -30.51 -6.03 9.54
N TYR A 54 -29.43 -6.67 9.14
CA TYR A 54 -28.70 -6.38 7.91
C TYR A 54 -28.58 -7.61 7.02
N ALA A 55 -28.65 -7.37 5.71
CA ALA A 55 -28.48 -8.42 4.72
C ALA A 55 -27.00 -8.91 4.69
N SER A 56 -26.83 -10.22 4.65
CA SER A 56 -25.51 -10.84 4.50
C SER A 56 -25.52 -11.75 3.28
N TYR A 57 -24.54 -11.58 2.41
CA TYR A 57 -24.41 -12.33 1.17
C TYR A 57 -23.18 -13.22 1.19
N ASN A 58 -23.27 -14.38 0.54
CA ASN A 58 -22.11 -15.23 0.35
C ASN A 58 -21.17 -14.63 -0.69
N PHE A 59 -19.90 -14.98 -0.60
CA PHE A 59 -18.90 -14.70 -1.62
C PHE A 59 -18.58 -15.99 -2.38
N SER A 60 -18.48 -15.90 -3.71
CA SER A 60 -18.07 -17.01 -4.56
C SER A 60 -17.26 -16.51 -5.75
N VAL A 61 -16.30 -17.31 -6.20
CA VAL A 61 -15.58 -17.07 -7.46
C VAL A 61 -16.39 -17.60 -8.62
N THR A 62 -16.46 -16.85 -9.74
CA THR A 62 -17.28 -17.19 -10.90
C THR A 62 -16.46 -17.57 -12.15
N GLY A 63 -15.12 -17.55 -12.03
CA GLY A 63 -14.21 -17.92 -13.10
C GLY A 63 -12.77 -18.00 -12.62
N PRO A 64 -11.84 -18.40 -13.48
CA PRO A 64 -10.42 -18.46 -13.14
C PRO A 64 -9.81 -17.07 -12.95
N VAL A 65 -8.70 -17.01 -12.22
CA VAL A 65 -7.84 -15.81 -12.18
C VAL A 65 -7.20 -15.61 -13.55
N THR A 66 -7.29 -14.40 -14.06
CA THR A 66 -6.65 -14.01 -15.33
C THR A 66 -5.63 -12.90 -15.11
N SER A 67 -4.77 -12.67 -16.08
CA SER A 67 -3.85 -11.54 -16.11
C SER A 67 -3.81 -10.94 -17.53
N PRO A 68 -3.72 -9.61 -17.67
CA PRO A 68 -3.60 -8.96 -18.97
C PRO A 68 -2.31 -9.34 -19.73
N ILE A 69 -1.30 -9.87 -19.04
CA ILE A 69 -0.05 -10.35 -19.62
C ILE A 69 0.29 -11.74 -19.08
N THR A 70 0.93 -12.53 -19.93
CA THR A 70 1.44 -13.86 -19.59
C THR A 70 2.70 -13.78 -18.71
N ASP A 71 3.15 -14.91 -18.18
CA ASP A 71 4.41 -14.99 -17.43
C ASP A 71 5.60 -14.61 -18.33
N GLU A 72 5.61 -15.07 -19.58
CA GLU A 72 6.68 -14.76 -20.54
C GLU A 72 6.72 -13.28 -20.92
N GLU A 73 5.57 -12.64 -21.10
CA GLU A 73 5.50 -11.19 -21.34
C GLU A 73 5.98 -10.39 -20.12
N HIS A 74 5.65 -10.85 -18.90
CA HIS A 74 6.17 -10.22 -17.69
C HIS A 74 7.70 -10.37 -17.60
N LYS A 75 8.25 -11.57 -17.84
CA LYS A 75 9.70 -11.80 -17.90
C LYS A 75 10.38 -10.95 -18.97
N ALA A 76 9.74 -10.79 -20.15
CA ALA A 76 10.23 -9.90 -21.19
C ALA A 76 10.29 -8.43 -20.72
N ASN A 77 9.28 -7.97 -19.95
CA ASN A 77 9.28 -6.64 -19.35
C ASN A 77 10.40 -6.51 -18.30
N VAL A 78 10.62 -7.53 -17.48
CA VAL A 78 11.75 -7.56 -16.52
C VAL A 78 13.09 -7.43 -17.24
N ARG A 79 13.31 -8.18 -18.35
CA ARG A 79 14.53 -8.06 -19.16
C ARG A 79 14.73 -6.66 -19.73
N LYS A 80 13.66 -5.96 -20.16
CA LYS A 80 13.74 -4.55 -20.55
C LYS A 80 14.20 -3.67 -19.37
N GLY A 81 13.64 -3.88 -18.16
CA GLY A 81 14.04 -3.19 -16.94
C GLY A 81 15.53 -3.40 -16.63
N ILE A 82 16.00 -4.64 -16.68
CA ILE A 82 17.43 -4.98 -16.50
C ILE A 82 18.31 -4.23 -17.52
N ALA A 83 17.91 -4.19 -18.80
CA ALA A 83 18.65 -3.47 -19.84
C ALA A 83 18.75 -1.97 -19.57
N HIS A 84 17.70 -1.35 -19.02
CA HIS A 84 17.74 0.06 -18.58
C HIS A 84 18.67 0.27 -17.39
N CYS A 85 18.67 -0.64 -16.41
CA CYS A 85 19.63 -0.61 -15.31
C CYS A 85 21.08 -0.76 -15.78
N MET A 86 21.34 -1.68 -16.70
CA MET A 86 22.67 -1.91 -17.28
C MET A 86 23.20 -0.71 -18.07
N ARG A 87 22.33 0.05 -18.74
CA ARG A 87 22.71 1.29 -19.44
C ARG A 87 22.91 2.48 -18.53
N GLY A 88 22.55 2.39 -17.25
CA GLY A 88 22.62 3.49 -16.30
C GLY A 88 21.46 4.48 -16.39
N ASP A 89 20.35 4.13 -17.07
CA ASP A 89 19.14 4.98 -17.12
C ASP A 89 18.50 5.09 -15.72
N VAL A 90 18.53 4.00 -14.95
CA VAL A 90 18.04 3.90 -13.56
C VAL A 90 18.93 2.96 -12.75
N PHE A 91 18.98 3.14 -11.44
CA PHE A 91 19.58 2.18 -10.51
C PHE A 91 18.64 1.01 -10.24
N GLN A 92 17.35 1.33 -10.11
CA GLN A 92 16.27 0.39 -9.90
C GLN A 92 14.99 0.86 -10.59
N ILE A 93 14.21 -0.08 -11.10
CA ILE A 93 12.86 0.14 -11.61
C ILE A 93 11.93 -0.92 -11.02
N VAL A 94 10.73 -0.53 -10.59
CA VAL A 94 9.72 -1.45 -10.09
C VAL A 94 8.70 -1.72 -11.19
N LEU A 95 8.67 -2.95 -11.69
CA LEU A 95 7.67 -3.38 -12.68
C LEU A 95 6.65 -4.30 -12.03
N SER A 96 5.40 -4.14 -12.41
CA SER A 96 4.27 -4.80 -11.76
C SER A 96 3.40 -5.58 -12.74
N ARG A 97 2.62 -6.52 -12.18
CA ARG A 97 1.67 -7.34 -12.91
C ARG A 97 0.33 -7.36 -12.21
N ARG A 98 -0.75 -7.16 -12.99
CA ARG A 98 -2.15 -7.20 -12.52
C ARG A 98 -2.75 -8.57 -12.71
N PHE A 99 -3.63 -8.93 -11.77
CA PHE A 99 -4.48 -10.10 -11.81
C PHE A 99 -5.93 -9.71 -11.58
N ILE A 100 -6.85 -10.48 -12.15
CA ILE A 100 -8.29 -10.23 -12.14
C ILE A 100 -8.98 -11.53 -11.76
N GLN A 101 -9.81 -11.48 -10.72
CA GLN A 101 -10.64 -12.57 -10.26
C GLN A 101 -12.11 -12.20 -10.41
N PRO A 102 -12.87 -12.83 -11.31
CA PRO A 102 -14.32 -12.69 -11.35
C PRO A 102 -14.97 -13.30 -10.10
N TYR A 103 -15.98 -12.63 -9.56
CA TYR A 103 -16.68 -13.08 -8.36
C TYR A 103 -18.16 -12.71 -8.37
N ALA A 104 -18.93 -13.29 -7.43
CA ALA A 104 -20.30 -12.91 -7.12
C ALA A 104 -20.47 -12.82 -5.60
N GLY A 105 -21.37 -11.93 -5.15
CA GLY A 105 -21.72 -11.76 -3.75
C GLY A 105 -20.95 -10.63 -3.06
N ASP A 106 -20.64 -10.81 -1.78
CA ASP A 106 -20.13 -9.77 -0.90
C ASP A 106 -18.58 -9.79 -0.81
N ASP A 107 -17.93 -8.80 -1.40
CA ASP A 107 -16.47 -8.63 -1.38
C ASP A 107 -15.92 -8.21 -0.01
N PHE A 108 -16.76 -7.73 0.91
CA PHE A 108 -16.35 -7.46 2.29
C PHE A 108 -15.86 -8.73 3.00
N LYS A 109 -16.35 -9.92 2.61
CA LYS A 109 -15.80 -11.20 3.09
C LYS A 109 -14.35 -11.41 2.71
N VAL A 110 -13.93 -10.94 1.52
CA VAL A 110 -12.52 -10.99 1.10
C VAL A 110 -11.67 -10.08 1.98
N TYR A 111 -12.16 -8.87 2.31
CA TYR A 111 -11.48 -7.99 3.26
C TYR A 111 -11.36 -8.61 4.64
N ARG A 112 -12.43 -9.21 5.17
CA ARG A 112 -12.40 -9.91 6.47
C ARG A 112 -11.41 -11.06 6.48
N ALA A 113 -11.35 -11.84 5.40
CA ALA A 113 -10.37 -12.90 5.22
C ALA A 113 -8.93 -12.34 5.17
N LEU A 114 -8.70 -11.29 4.39
CA LEU A 114 -7.38 -10.64 4.28
C LEU A 114 -6.90 -10.13 5.64
N ARG A 115 -7.77 -9.43 6.38
CA ARG A 115 -7.48 -8.95 7.73
C ARG A 115 -7.06 -10.07 8.68
N SER A 116 -7.67 -11.24 8.57
CA SER A 116 -7.37 -12.38 9.47
C SER A 116 -6.04 -13.06 9.16
N ILE A 117 -5.63 -13.12 7.88
CA ILE A 117 -4.44 -13.85 7.45
C ILE A 117 -3.21 -12.96 7.28
N ASN A 118 -3.40 -11.66 7.08
CA ASN A 118 -2.32 -10.69 6.86
C ASN A 118 -2.63 -9.36 7.55
N PRO A 119 -2.70 -9.33 8.90
CA PRO A 119 -2.87 -8.07 9.61
C PRO A 119 -1.63 -7.19 9.41
N SER A 120 -1.85 -5.96 8.95
CA SER A 120 -0.82 -4.96 8.73
C SER A 120 -1.21 -3.65 9.40
N PRO A 121 -0.28 -2.69 9.58
CA PRO A 121 -0.59 -1.41 10.24
C PRO A 121 -1.73 -0.64 9.60
N TYR A 122 -1.92 -0.78 8.29
CA TYR A 122 -2.97 -0.08 7.54
C TYR A 122 -3.97 -1.07 6.96
N LEU A 123 -5.08 -1.25 7.66
CA LEU A 123 -6.23 -2.03 7.23
C LEU A 123 -7.33 -1.05 6.81
N PHE A 124 -7.83 -1.18 5.60
CA PHE A 124 -8.80 -0.24 5.06
C PHE A 124 -9.81 -0.91 4.12
N TYR A 125 -11.02 -0.36 4.12
CA TYR A 125 -12.10 -0.68 3.20
C TYR A 125 -12.86 0.60 2.86
N PHE A 126 -12.78 1.02 1.60
CA PHE A 126 -13.46 2.20 1.09
C PHE A 126 -14.50 1.78 0.07
N ASP A 127 -15.74 2.21 0.29
CA ASP A 127 -16.84 2.06 -0.66
C ASP A 127 -17.15 3.42 -1.29
N PHE A 128 -16.90 3.54 -2.59
CA PHE A 128 -17.17 4.74 -3.38
C PHE A 128 -18.45 4.60 -4.22
N GLY A 129 -19.34 3.67 -3.84
CA GLY A 129 -20.58 3.35 -4.55
C GLY A 129 -20.38 2.54 -5.83
N GLY A 130 -19.67 3.08 -6.82
CA GLY A 130 -19.42 2.38 -8.09
C GLY A 130 -18.26 1.42 -8.11
N TYR A 131 -17.39 1.46 -7.09
CA TYR A 131 -16.25 0.56 -6.89
C TYR A 131 -15.77 0.64 -5.44
N ARG A 132 -15.00 -0.36 -5.03
CA ARG A 132 -14.42 -0.43 -3.69
C ARG A 132 -12.91 -0.61 -3.76
N ILE A 133 -12.21 -0.07 -2.76
CA ILE A 133 -10.77 -0.28 -2.57
C ILE A 133 -10.57 -0.77 -1.15
N PHE A 134 -9.97 -1.94 -0.98
CA PHE A 134 -9.70 -2.50 0.34
C PHE A 134 -8.39 -3.28 0.35
N GLY A 135 -7.72 -3.26 1.50
CA GLY A 135 -6.41 -3.86 1.58
C GLY A 135 -5.83 -3.92 2.98
N SER A 136 -4.61 -4.43 3.02
CA SER A 136 -3.78 -4.56 4.22
C SER A 136 -2.36 -4.14 3.89
N SER A 137 -2.10 -2.83 3.91
CA SER A 137 -0.79 -2.28 3.56
C SER A 137 0.17 -2.28 4.76
N PRO A 138 1.39 -2.76 4.59
CA PRO A 138 2.41 -2.70 5.64
C PRO A 138 3.17 -1.38 5.70
N GLU A 139 3.09 -0.54 4.65
CA GLU A 139 4.07 0.51 4.41
C GLU A 139 3.48 1.91 4.46
N THR A 140 4.04 2.74 5.33
CA THR A 140 3.76 4.18 5.39
C THR A 140 4.41 4.86 4.19
N HIS A 141 3.62 5.59 3.39
CA HIS A 141 4.19 6.46 2.36
C HIS A 141 4.72 7.76 2.96
N CYS A 142 3.85 8.48 3.64
CA CYS A 142 4.19 9.75 4.28
C CYS A 142 3.25 10.01 5.45
N LYS A 143 3.81 10.38 6.58
CA LYS A 143 3.07 10.86 7.76
C LYS A 143 3.55 12.27 8.08
N ILE A 144 2.63 13.19 8.38
CA ILE A 144 2.94 14.52 8.90
C ILE A 144 2.18 14.71 10.20
N GLU A 145 2.90 14.97 11.27
CA GLU A 145 2.40 15.13 12.62
C GLU A 145 3.29 16.13 13.36
N ASP A 146 2.71 17.04 14.13
CA ASP A 146 3.42 18.06 14.90
C ASP A 146 4.48 18.84 14.10
N GLY A 147 4.16 19.19 12.85
CA GLY A 147 5.07 19.93 11.97
C GLY A 147 6.26 19.13 11.45
N ARG A 148 6.31 17.82 11.67
CA ARG A 148 7.35 16.92 11.19
C ARG A 148 6.80 15.91 10.20
N ALA A 149 7.49 15.75 9.08
CA ALA A 149 7.19 14.74 8.08
C ALA A 149 8.07 13.50 8.28
N TYR A 150 7.49 12.32 8.00
CA TYR A 150 8.13 11.02 8.14
C TYR A 150 7.89 10.17 6.90
N ILE A 151 8.92 9.44 6.49
CA ILE A 151 8.85 8.35 5.50
C ILE A 151 9.53 7.14 6.12
N ASP A 152 8.87 5.98 6.05
CA ASP A 152 9.37 4.73 6.62
C ASP A 152 9.67 3.71 5.50
N PRO A 153 10.83 3.80 4.80
CA PRO A 153 11.17 2.84 3.78
C PRO A 153 11.35 1.45 4.36
N ILE A 154 10.73 0.47 3.69
CA ILE A 154 10.86 -0.95 3.99
C ILE A 154 11.61 -1.60 2.84
N ALA A 155 12.76 -2.17 3.11
CA ALA A 155 13.50 -3.04 2.19
C ALA A 155 14.16 -4.16 2.97
N GLY A 156 14.09 -5.35 2.44
CA GLY A 156 14.45 -6.57 3.14
C GLY A 156 13.24 -7.21 3.82
N THR A 157 12.94 -8.42 3.38
CA THR A 157 11.81 -9.18 3.92
C THR A 157 12.19 -10.65 4.00
N THR A 158 11.98 -11.26 5.17
CA THR A 158 12.06 -12.71 5.31
C THR A 158 10.80 -13.25 5.98
N ARG A 159 10.51 -14.53 5.74
CA ARG A 159 9.35 -15.19 6.34
C ARG A 159 9.63 -15.51 7.80
N ARG A 160 8.68 -15.18 8.65
CA ARG A 160 8.71 -15.58 10.06
C ARG A 160 8.34 -17.06 10.22
N THR A 161 9.09 -17.79 11.04
CA THR A 161 8.86 -19.20 11.30
C THR A 161 8.02 -19.44 12.57
N GLY A 162 8.01 -18.47 13.49
CA GLY A 162 7.41 -18.59 14.82
C GLY A 162 8.37 -19.21 15.86
N ASP A 163 9.54 -19.68 15.43
CA ASP A 163 10.65 -20.12 16.28
C ASP A 163 11.61 -18.94 16.50
N THR A 164 11.78 -18.53 17.74
CA THR A 164 12.57 -17.34 18.09
C THR A 164 14.04 -17.46 17.67
N VAL A 165 14.63 -18.66 17.74
CA VAL A 165 16.04 -18.86 17.36
C VAL A 165 16.19 -18.76 15.85
N LYS A 166 15.35 -19.45 15.10
CA LYS A 166 15.36 -19.40 13.62
C LYS A 166 15.03 -18.02 13.09
N ASP A 167 14.06 -17.33 13.71
CA ASP A 167 13.69 -15.97 13.32
C ASP A 167 14.87 -15.01 13.53
N ARG A 168 15.69 -15.21 14.56
CA ARG A 168 16.92 -14.44 14.79
C ARG A 168 17.98 -14.73 13.73
N GLU A 169 18.23 -16.01 13.43
CA GLU A 169 19.17 -16.41 12.37
C GLU A 169 18.78 -15.82 11.00
N LEU A 170 17.49 -15.87 10.66
CA LEU A 170 16.96 -15.26 9.44
C LEU A 170 17.13 -13.74 9.44
N THR A 171 16.97 -13.09 10.58
CA THR A 171 17.17 -11.64 10.72
C THR A 171 18.65 -11.28 10.52
N GLU A 172 19.57 -12.02 11.12
CA GLU A 172 21.01 -11.83 10.95
C GLU A 172 21.45 -12.04 9.50
N ALA A 173 20.92 -13.08 8.84
CA ALA A 173 21.15 -13.32 7.42
C ALA A 173 20.63 -12.17 6.54
N LEU A 174 19.42 -11.66 6.84
CA LEU A 174 18.83 -10.54 6.12
C LEU A 174 19.64 -9.25 6.29
N LEU A 175 20.13 -8.96 7.49
CA LEU A 175 21.00 -7.81 7.78
C LEU A 175 22.36 -7.92 7.08
N ALA A 176 22.83 -9.13 6.84
CA ALA A 176 24.11 -9.38 6.17
C ALA A 176 24.01 -9.45 4.64
N ASP A 177 22.79 -9.52 4.07
CA ASP A 177 22.59 -9.65 2.62
C ASP A 177 23.02 -8.37 1.87
N PRO A 178 24.01 -8.44 0.96
CA PRO A 178 24.52 -7.26 0.28
C PRO A 178 23.50 -6.63 -0.69
N LYS A 179 22.62 -7.43 -1.30
CA LYS A 179 21.57 -6.93 -2.23
C LYS A 179 20.53 -6.13 -1.46
N GLU A 180 19.98 -6.74 -0.41
CA GLU A 180 18.98 -6.08 0.45
C GLU A 180 19.55 -4.82 1.10
N ASN A 181 20.81 -4.85 1.52
CA ASN A 181 21.50 -3.69 2.06
C ASN A 181 21.65 -2.56 1.06
N ALA A 182 22.03 -2.83 -0.18
CA ALA A 182 22.20 -1.83 -1.22
C ALA A 182 20.85 -1.17 -1.59
N GLU A 183 19.79 -2.00 -1.72
CA GLU A 183 18.43 -1.51 -1.96
C GLU A 183 17.95 -0.62 -0.81
N HIS A 184 18.13 -1.05 0.42
CA HIS A 184 17.71 -0.31 1.60
C HIS A 184 18.39 1.06 1.71
N VAL A 185 19.72 1.13 1.50
CA VAL A 185 20.48 2.40 1.47
C VAL A 185 19.89 3.34 0.41
N MET A 186 19.64 2.84 -0.79
CA MET A 186 19.09 3.61 -1.89
C MET A 186 17.70 4.19 -1.54
N LEU A 187 16.82 3.40 -0.92
CA LEU A 187 15.47 3.83 -0.54
C LEU A 187 15.50 4.87 0.59
N VAL A 188 16.40 4.71 1.56
CA VAL A 188 16.61 5.71 2.63
C VAL A 188 17.13 7.03 2.05
N ASP A 189 18.07 6.98 1.10
CA ASP A 189 18.60 8.19 0.47
C ASP A 189 17.54 8.87 -0.40
N LEU A 190 16.71 8.10 -1.11
CA LEU A 190 15.58 8.62 -1.85
C LEU A 190 14.56 9.31 -0.92
N ALA A 191 14.24 8.72 0.22
CA ALA A 191 13.35 9.33 1.22
C ALA A 191 13.92 10.63 1.79
N ARG A 192 15.24 10.68 2.06
CA ARG A 192 15.93 11.93 2.46
C ARG A 192 15.83 13.01 1.39
N ASN A 193 16.06 12.64 0.15
CA ASN A 193 15.95 13.57 -1.00
C ASN A 193 14.52 14.11 -1.14
N ASP A 194 13.51 13.24 -1.04
CA ASP A 194 12.10 13.63 -1.15
C ASP A 194 11.70 14.62 -0.06
N LEU A 195 12.06 14.37 1.19
CA LEU A 195 11.76 15.29 2.30
C LEU A 195 12.54 16.61 2.22
N SER A 196 13.77 16.61 1.70
CA SER A 196 14.63 17.80 1.61
C SER A 196 14.05 18.91 0.75
N ARG A 197 13.04 18.64 -0.07
CA ARG A 197 12.35 19.64 -0.89
C ARG A 197 11.53 20.64 -0.08
N ASN A 198 10.91 20.18 1.01
CA ASN A 198 9.97 20.96 1.81
C ASN A 198 10.30 20.94 3.31
N CYS A 199 11.39 20.28 3.69
CA CYS A 199 11.80 20.14 5.08
C CYS A 199 13.26 20.52 5.29
N HIS A 200 13.57 20.98 6.49
CA HIS A 200 14.93 21.11 7.02
C HIS A 200 15.17 20.06 8.12
N ASP A 201 16.39 19.99 8.66
CA ASP A 201 16.79 19.00 9.67
C ASP A 201 16.38 17.56 9.28
N VAL A 202 16.62 17.23 7.99
CA VAL A 202 16.31 15.91 7.46
C VAL A 202 17.35 14.91 7.96
N ARG A 203 16.86 13.89 8.71
CA ARG A 203 17.73 12.90 9.34
C ARG A 203 17.12 11.51 9.35
N VAL A 204 17.96 10.51 9.47
CA VAL A 204 17.57 9.12 9.72
C VAL A 204 17.40 8.96 11.23
N VAL A 205 16.16 8.66 11.66
CA VAL A 205 15.80 8.53 13.09
C VAL A 205 16.25 7.16 13.62
N PHE A 206 15.97 6.11 12.86
CA PHE A 206 16.51 4.76 13.05
C PHE A 206 16.79 4.11 11.71
N TYR A 207 17.70 3.16 11.70
CA TYR A 207 18.26 2.59 10.48
C TYR A 207 18.30 1.06 10.52
N LYS A 208 17.62 0.42 9.56
CA LYS A 208 17.56 -1.04 9.39
C LYS A 208 17.14 -1.80 10.65
N GLU A 209 16.17 -1.28 11.37
CA GLU A 209 15.62 -1.99 12.53
C GLU A 209 14.73 -3.16 12.08
N PRO A 210 14.99 -4.38 12.57
CA PRO A 210 14.13 -5.52 12.31
C PRO A 210 12.79 -5.34 13.01
N GLN A 211 11.70 -5.36 12.23
CA GLN A 211 10.33 -5.36 12.76
C GLN A 211 9.67 -6.72 12.51
N TYR A 212 9.22 -7.33 13.61
CA TYR A 212 8.62 -8.65 13.62
C TYR A 212 7.09 -8.55 13.53
N TYR A 213 6.54 -8.92 12.37
CA TYR A 213 5.10 -9.06 12.18
C TYR A 213 4.64 -10.51 12.38
N SER A 214 3.35 -10.78 12.25
CA SER A 214 2.81 -12.14 12.46
C SER A 214 3.44 -13.20 11.55
N HIS A 215 3.75 -12.86 10.30
CA HIS A 215 4.20 -13.81 9.27
C HIS A 215 5.51 -13.43 8.56
N VAL A 216 5.99 -12.21 8.76
CA VAL A 216 7.20 -11.68 8.11
C VAL A 216 8.04 -10.86 9.08
N ILE A 217 9.33 -10.76 8.76
CA ILE A 217 10.29 -9.86 9.40
C ILE A 217 10.70 -8.88 8.32
N HIS A 218 10.58 -7.58 8.58
CA HIS A 218 11.01 -6.51 7.70
C HIS A 218 12.15 -5.73 8.30
N LEU A 219 13.06 -5.25 7.45
CA LEU A 219 13.99 -4.19 7.83
C LEU A 219 13.35 -2.84 7.51
N VAL A 220 13.21 -2.02 8.52
CA VAL A 220 12.56 -0.70 8.42
C VAL A 220 13.56 0.38 8.84
N SER A 221 13.56 1.48 8.13
CA SER A 221 14.21 2.72 8.56
C SER A 221 13.18 3.84 8.65
N ARG A 222 13.50 4.87 9.41
CA ARG A 222 12.68 6.09 9.44
C ARG A 222 13.52 7.29 9.07
N VAL A 223 13.05 8.03 8.08
CA VAL A 223 13.56 9.35 7.73
C VAL A 223 12.57 10.39 8.17
N SER A 224 13.05 11.44 8.81
CA SER A 224 12.18 12.56 9.24
C SER A 224 12.78 13.90 8.87
N GLY A 225 11.94 14.92 8.70
CA GLY A 225 12.34 16.30 8.50
C GLY A 225 11.30 17.25 9.10
N MET A 226 11.76 18.40 9.62
CA MET A 226 10.85 19.47 10.05
C MET A 226 10.37 20.22 8.83
N LEU A 227 9.06 20.48 8.74
CA LEU A 227 8.53 21.31 7.66
C LEU A 227 9.16 22.71 7.69
N ASN A 228 9.50 23.23 6.53
CA ASN A 228 9.95 24.60 6.40
C ASN A 228 8.83 25.56 6.80
N GLU A 229 9.17 26.74 7.25
CA GLU A 229 8.19 27.78 7.58
C GLU A 229 7.30 28.08 6.36
N GLY A 230 5.97 28.05 6.58
CA GLY A 230 4.99 28.24 5.51
C GLY A 230 4.84 27.10 4.52
N ALA A 231 5.50 25.94 4.72
CA ALA A 231 5.33 24.79 3.85
C ALA A 231 3.91 24.23 3.92
N ASP A 232 3.30 24.02 2.77
CA ASP A 232 2.02 23.34 2.63
C ASP A 232 2.22 21.84 2.87
N LYS A 233 1.52 21.28 3.86
CA LYS A 233 1.59 19.87 4.25
C LYS A 233 1.12 18.95 3.12
N ILE A 234 0.08 19.34 2.38
CA ILE A 234 -0.45 18.56 1.25
C ILE A 234 0.54 18.59 0.10
N LYS A 235 1.13 19.76 -0.20
CA LYS A 235 2.17 19.88 -1.22
C LYS A 235 3.40 19.06 -0.85
N THR A 236 3.82 19.08 0.42
CA THR A 236 4.92 18.25 0.91
C THR A 236 4.66 16.77 0.65
N PHE A 237 3.47 16.28 0.97
CA PHE A 237 3.07 14.90 0.65
C PHE A 237 3.10 14.64 -0.87
N ILE A 238 2.55 15.53 -1.69
CA ILE A 238 2.53 15.38 -3.15
C ILE A 238 3.95 15.31 -3.72
N ASP A 239 4.88 16.11 -3.21
CA ASP A 239 6.27 16.17 -3.69
C ASP A 239 7.07 14.90 -3.32
N THR A 240 6.63 14.10 -2.34
CA THR A 240 7.21 12.79 -2.03
C THR A 240 6.64 11.66 -2.90
N PHE A 241 5.48 11.89 -3.54
CA PHE A 241 4.78 10.90 -4.35
C PHE A 241 5.38 10.73 -5.76
N PRO A 242 5.36 9.51 -6.35
CA PRO A 242 5.02 8.23 -5.71
C PRO A 242 6.16 7.68 -4.85
N ALA A 243 5.86 6.68 -4.01
CA ALA A 243 6.86 6.01 -3.19
C ALA A 243 7.98 5.39 -4.03
N GLY A 244 9.22 5.51 -3.56
CA GLY A 244 10.39 4.94 -4.23
C GLY A 244 10.33 3.43 -4.36
N THR A 245 9.79 2.75 -3.35
CA THR A 245 9.56 1.29 -3.31
C THR A 245 8.59 0.79 -4.37
N LEU A 246 7.82 1.69 -5.01
CA LEU A 246 6.87 1.37 -6.07
C LEU A 246 7.23 1.98 -7.44
N SER A 247 8.26 2.82 -7.50
CA SER A 247 8.71 3.48 -8.74
C SER A 247 10.13 3.09 -9.12
N GLY A 248 11.10 3.53 -8.38
CA GLY A 248 12.52 3.31 -8.63
C GLY A 248 13.35 4.57 -8.47
N ALA A 249 14.62 4.49 -8.81
CA ALA A 249 15.58 5.56 -8.69
C ALA A 249 16.47 5.68 -9.94
N PRO A 250 16.66 6.90 -10.53
CA PRO A 250 15.98 8.16 -10.21
C PRO A 250 14.47 8.11 -10.52
N LYS A 251 13.66 8.68 -9.64
CA LYS A 251 12.19 8.52 -9.63
C LYS A 251 11.51 8.90 -10.94
N VAL A 252 11.82 10.08 -11.48
CA VAL A 252 11.19 10.60 -12.72
C VAL A 252 11.48 9.67 -13.90
N ARG A 253 12.74 9.25 -14.06
CA ARG A 253 13.12 8.36 -15.16
C ARG A 253 12.50 6.97 -15.02
N ALA A 254 12.46 6.44 -13.81
CA ALA A 254 11.79 5.17 -13.52
C ALA A 254 10.29 5.23 -13.90
N MET A 255 9.58 6.30 -13.56
CA MET A 255 8.17 6.48 -13.91
C MET A 255 7.94 6.57 -15.42
N GLN A 256 8.81 7.25 -16.18
CA GLN A 256 8.75 7.28 -17.65
C GLN A 256 8.86 5.86 -18.22
N LEU A 257 9.87 5.11 -17.80
CA LEU A 257 10.11 3.74 -18.26
C LEU A 257 8.98 2.79 -17.87
N ILE A 258 8.42 2.94 -16.66
CA ILE A 258 7.24 2.16 -16.24
C ILE A 258 6.08 2.40 -17.21
N SER A 259 5.83 3.66 -17.57
CA SER A 259 4.76 4.03 -18.51
C SER A 259 4.99 3.49 -19.94
N GLU A 260 6.25 3.29 -20.34
CA GLU A 260 6.62 2.73 -21.64
C GLU A 260 6.56 1.19 -21.65
N ILE A 261 6.86 0.54 -20.51
CA ILE A 261 7.02 -0.92 -20.42
C ILE A 261 5.72 -1.61 -20.00
N GLU A 262 4.99 -1.06 -19.01
CA GLU A 262 3.74 -1.64 -18.53
C GLU A 262 2.59 -1.38 -19.53
N PRO A 263 1.86 -2.42 -19.97
CA PRO A 263 0.83 -2.28 -21.02
C PRO A 263 -0.46 -1.62 -20.54
N HIS A 264 -0.59 -1.34 -19.25
CA HIS A 264 -1.80 -0.77 -18.67
C HIS A 264 -1.50 0.16 -17.49
N ASN A 265 -2.39 1.09 -17.23
CA ASN A 265 -2.30 2.00 -16.09
C ASN A 265 -2.45 1.23 -14.77
N ARG A 266 -1.67 1.60 -13.77
CA ARG A 266 -1.65 0.95 -12.45
C ARG A 266 -2.94 1.13 -11.65
N GLY A 267 -3.71 2.17 -11.94
CA GLY A 267 -4.92 2.50 -11.19
C GLY A 267 -4.59 2.89 -9.75
N ALA A 268 -5.18 2.18 -8.78
CA ALA A 268 -4.91 2.42 -7.37
C ALA A 268 -3.54 1.85 -6.91
N TYR A 269 -2.99 0.86 -7.61
CA TYR A 269 -1.73 0.23 -7.22
C TYR A 269 -0.55 1.21 -7.23
N GLY A 270 0.21 1.24 -6.14
CA GLY A 270 1.32 2.19 -5.95
C GLY A 270 0.88 3.63 -5.70
N GLY A 271 -0.43 3.85 -5.50
CA GLY A 271 -1.01 5.08 -5.01
C GLY A 271 -0.90 5.22 -3.50
N CYS A 272 -1.65 6.15 -2.93
CA CYS A 272 -1.74 6.36 -1.48
C CYS A 272 -3.17 6.31 -1.01
N ILE A 273 -3.35 5.84 0.21
CA ILE A 273 -4.62 5.79 0.91
C ILE A 273 -4.42 6.15 2.39
N GLY A 274 -5.30 6.94 2.94
CA GLY A 274 -5.18 7.39 4.32
C GLY A 274 -6.13 8.53 4.64
N PHE A 275 -5.77 9.33 5.60
CA PHE A 275 -6.59 10.47 6.02
C PHE A 275 -5.76 11.76 6.12
N ILE A 276 -6.47 12.87 6.06
CA ILE A 276 -5.97 14.21 6.35
C ILE A 276 -6.89 14.77 7.43
N GLY A 277 -6.32 15.07 8.59
CA GLY A 277 -7.03 15.67 9.72
C GLY A 277 -7.38 17.13 9.47
N LEU A 278 -8.38 17.65 10.18
CA LEU A 278 -8.77 19.06 10.11
C LEU A 278 -7.65 20.01 10.62
N ASN A 279 -6.75 19.52 11.47
CA ASN A 279 -5.53 20.21 11.91
C ASN A 279 -4.41 20.18 10.85
N GLY A 280 -4.66 19.58 9.68
CA GLY A 280 -3.71 19.43 8.59
C GLY A 280 -2.69 18.32 8.79
N GLU A 281 -2.78 17.53 9.84
CA GLU A 281 -2.01 16.29 9.97
C GLU A 281 -2.46 15.28 8.93
N LEU A 282 -1.53 14.46 8.46
CA LEU A 282 -1.84 13.42 7.49
C LEU A 282 -1.09 12.14 7.79
N ASN A 283 -1.74 11.03 7.43
CA ASN A 283 -1.12 9.71 7.48
C ASN A 283 -1.57 8.93 6.25
N GLN A 284 -0.62 8.60 5.39
CA GLN A 284 -0.86 7.99 4.09
C GLN A 284 -0.06 6.69 3.97
N ALA A 285 -0.75 5.60 3.72
CA ALA A 285 -0.15 4.31 3.38
C ALA A 285 0.00 4.15 1.87
N ILE A 286 0.96 3.35 1.44
CA ILE A 286 1.08 2.95 0.04
C ILE A 286 -0.02 1.94 -0.30
N THR A 287 -0.67 2.10 -1.44
CA THR A 287 -1.72 1.18 -1.91
C THR A 287 -1.09 -0.07 -2.53
N ILE A 288 -0.69 -0.98 -1.67
CA ILE A 288 -0.19 -2.34 -1.97
C ILE A 288 -0.95 -3.36 -1.15
N ARG A 289 -0.86 -4.63 -1.48
CA ARG A 289 -1.65 -5.70 -0.84
C ARG A 289 -3.15 -5.36 -0.83
N THR A 290 -3.63 -4.86 -1.95
CA THR A 290 -4.91 -4.17 -2.09
C THR A 290 -5.71 -4.75 -3.23
N PHE A 291 -7.02 -4.85 -3.05
CA PHE A 291 -7.99 -5.14 -4.08
C PHE A 291 -8.71 -3.86 -4.53
N VAL A 292 -8.98 -3.79 -5.82
CA VAL A 292 -9.98 -2.89 -6.40
C VAL A 292 -11.14 -3.76 -6.86
N SER A 293 -12.30 -3.58 -6.26
CA SER A 293 -13.52 -4.31 -6.59
C SER A 293 -14.42 -3.44 -7.46
N ARG A 294 -14.69 -3.89 -8.68
CA ARG A 294 -15.54 -3.20 -9.64
C ARG A 294 -16.14 -4.17 -10.65
N ASN A 295 -17.41 -3.99 -10.99
CA ASN A 295 -18.10 -4.80 -11.99
C ASN A 295 -17.99 -6.32 -11.73
N ASN A 296 -18.10 -6.75 -10.48
CA ASN A 296 -17.93 -8.14 -10.07
C ASN A 296 -16.55 -8.75 -10.40
N GLU A 297 -15.53 -7.91 -10.42
CA GLU A 297 -14.13 -8.31 -10.58
C GLU A 297 -13.30 -7.75 -9.43
N LEU A 298 -12.41 -8.57 -8.89
CA LEU A 298 -11.36 -8.17 -7.97
C LEU A 298 -10.06 -8.00 -8.75
N TRP A 299 -9.56 -6.78 -8.83
CA TRP A 299 -8.27 -6.46 -9.41
C TRP A 299 -7.24 -6.35 -8.31
N PHE A 300 -6.12 -7.05 -8.45
CA PHE A 300 -5.02 -7.00 -7.51
C PHE A 300 -3.69 -7.08 -8.26
N GLN A 301 -2.66 -6.45 -7.70
CA GLN A 301 -1.40 -6.20 -8.40
C GLN A 301 -0.23 -6.28 -7.42
N ALA A 302 0.90 -6.77 -7.92
CA ALA A 302 2.18 -6.74 -7.22
C ALA A 302 3.31 -6.47 -8.21
N GLY A 303 4.43 -5.95 -7.70
CA GLY A 303 5.64 -5.70 -8.45
C GLY A 303 6.90 -6.03 -7.67
N GLY A 304 8.01 -6.16 -8.39
CA GLY A 304 9.35 -6.38 -7.87
C GLY A 304 10.30 -5.26 -8.28
N GLY A 305 11.29 -5.00 -7.43
CA GLY A 305 12.39 -4.06 -7.71
C GLY A 305 13.46 -4.72 -8.59
N ILE A 306 13.61 -4.22 -9.82
CA ILE A 306 14.52 -4.75 -10.82
C ILE A 306 15.78 -3.91 -10.81
N VAL A 307 16.93 -4.56 -10.70
CA VAL A 307 18.27 -3.99 -10.75
C VAL A 307 19.10 -4.69 -11.84
N ALA A 308 20.29 -4.19 -12.12
CA ALA A 308 21.17 -4.73 -13.16
C ALA A 308 21.51 -6.24 -13.00
N ARG A 309 21.49 -6.75 -11.76
CA ARG A 309 21.78 -8.17 -11.44
C ARG A 309 20.54 -9.03 -11.24
N SER A 310 19.34 -8.49 -11.44
CA SER A 310 18.10 -9.24 -11.34
C SER A 310 18.05 -10.36 -12.39
N GLN A 311 17.28 -11.40 -12.07
CA GLN A 311 16.99 -12.52 -12.97
C GLN A 311 15.48 -12.60 -13.14
N ASP A 312 15.02 -12.67 -14.38
CA ASP A 312 13.61 -12.57 -14.74
C ASP A 312 12.73 -13.65 -14.09
N GLU A 313 13.23 -14.86 -13.91
CA GLU A 313 12.53 -15.94 -13.24
C GLU A 313 12.34 -15.68 -11.73
N TYR A 314 13.38 -15.14 -11.06
CA TYR A 314 13.28 -14.76 -9.64
C TYR A 314 12.33 -13.59 -9.43
N GLU A 315 12.34 -12.59 -10.30
CA GLU A 315 11.44 -11.44 -10.23
C GLU A 315 9.97 -11.87 -10.47
N LEU A 316 9.72 -12.81 -11.40
CA LEU A 316 8.40 -13.41 -11.58
C LEU A 316 7.93 -14.13 -10.30
N GLN A 317 8.80 -14.93 -9.69
CA GLN A 317 8.49 -15.63 -8.45
C GLN A 317 8.22 -14.66 -7.29
N GLU A 318 8.97 -13.57 -7.21
CA GLU A 318 8.75 -12.52 -6.19
C GLU A 318 7.36 -11.89 -6.31
N VAL A 319 6.92 -11.54 -7.52
CA VAL A 319 5.57 -11.06 -7.78
C VAL A 319 4.52 -12.08 -7.32
N ASN A 320 4.69 -13.35 -7.66
CA ASN A 320 3.77 -14.41 -7.25
C ASN A 320 3.73 -14.59 -5.73
N ASN A 321 4.87 -14.50 -5.04
CA ASN A 321 4.96 -14.57 -3.58
C ASN A 321 4.22 -13.40 -2.91
N LYS A 322 4.40 -12.18 -3.44
CA LYS A 322 3.72 -10.97 -2.94
C LYS A 322 2.20 -11.04 -3.10
N LEU A 323 1.69 -11.78 -4.07
CA LEU A 323 0.26 -12.02 -4.27
C LEU A 323 -0.31 -13.15 -3.39
N GLY A 324 0.54 -13.93 -2.75
CA GLY A 324 0.13 -15.13 -2.01
C GLY A 324 -0.92 -14.85 -0.94
N ALA A 325 -0.78 -13.77 -0.17
CA ALA A 325 -1.77 -13.39 0.86
C ALA A 325 -3.12 -13.00 0.24
N LEU A 326 -3.12 -12.28 -0.89
CA LEU A 326 -4.33 -11.86 -1.59
C LEU A 326 -5.08 -13.07 -2.16
N LYS A 327 -4.37 -13.99 -2.81
CA LYS A 327 -4.96 -15.25 -3.33
C LYS A 327 -5.56 -16.08 -2.20
N LYS A 328 -4.84 -16.27 -1.09
CA LYS A 328 -5.35 -16.97 0.11
C LYS A 328 -6.57 -16.29 0.71
N ALA A 329 -6.66 -14.97 0.67
CA ALA A 329 -7.82 -14.23 1.16
C ALA A 329 -9.08 -14.54 0.33
N ILE A 330 -8.95 -14.65 -0.99
CA ILE A 330 -10.05 -15.06 -1.89
C ILE A 330 -10.52 -16.49 -1.53
N ASP A 331 -9.57 -17.43 -1.42
CA ASP A 331 -9.88 -18.83 -1.09
C ASP A 331 -10.56 -18.99 0.28
N LEU A 332 -10.13 -18.18 1.26
CA LEU A 332 -10.73 -18.19 2.60
C LEU A 332 -12.13 -17.56 2.57
N ALA A 333 -12.32 -16.47 1.81
CA ALA A 333 -13.60 -15.77 1.74
C ALA A 333 -14.73 -16.67 1.25
N VAL A 334 -14.47 -17.59 0.31
CA VAL A 334 -15.43 -18.60 -0.17
C VAL A 334 -15.91 -19.52 0.96
N LYS A 335 -15.06 -19.75 1.98
CA LYS A 335 -15.33 -20.65 3.11
C LYS A 335 -15.99 -19.95 4.31
N LEU A 336 -15.97 -18.62 4.35
CA LEU A 336 -16.56 -17.86 5.44
C LEU A 336 -18.09 -17.96 5.38
N LYS A 337 -18.67 -18.62 6.41
CA LYS A 337 -20.11 -18.64 6.62
C LYS A 337 -20.59 -17.28 7.14
N ASN A 338 -21.87 -16.98 6.95
CA ASN A 338 -22.54 -15.79 7.49
C ASN A 338 -22.65 -15.88 9.00
#